data_b45b7e69d1b25ef558cac322e6008704
#
_entry.id   b45b7e69d1b25ef558cac322e6008704
#
_cell.length_a   1.000
_cell.length_b   1.000
_cell.length_c   1.000
_cell.angle_alpha   90.00
_cell.angle_beta   90.00
_cell.angle_gamma   90.00
#
_symmetry.space_group_name_H-M   'P 1'
#
loop_
_entity.id
_entity.type
_entity.pdbx_description
1 polymer ?
#
loop_
_entity_poly.entity_id
_entity_poly.type
_entity_poly.pdbx_seq_one_letter_code
_entity_poly.pdbx_strand_id
1 'polypeptide(L)'
;SMNVPPEGKASQNKRRKRESLLNNAFELFTQKGITDTTISDIVEKAGVAKGTFYLYFKDKYDLRDRLVRHKAELILENAYEALSEAARTGSARLDTLEDKVVFFSDSILTQLSEDRVLLKFITKNLSWAFLKRDVSTLDAPDCRNTSFADRLQAYFSESAVKYRNPEVLLYMIVEFIGSTCYSAVIDGEPMPFDKIKPEILTAVRAIMRSQEKPAS
;
A
#
# COMPACT_ATOMS: atom_id res chain seq x y z
N SER A 1 -18.01 4.23 25.27
CA SER A 1 -16.54 4.22 25.44
C SER A 1 -16.12 2.85 25.94
N MET A 2 -15.70 2.00 24.99
CA MET A 2 -15.09 0.71 25.34
C MET A 2 -13.65 0.99 25.75
N ASN A 3 -13.36 0.81 27.02
CA ASN A 3 -12.00 0.83 27.56
C ASN A 3 -11.27 -0.43 27.07
N VAL A 4 -10.41 -0.27 26.07
CA VAL A 4 -9.47 -1.34 25.69
C VAL A 4 -8.39 -1.38 26.77
N PRO A 5 -8.15 -2.54 27.41
CA PRO A 5 -7.11 -2.63 28.42
C PRO A 5 -5.74 -2.30 27.83
N PRO A 6 -4.84 -1.65 28.59
CA PRO A 6 -3.51 -1.33 28.09
C PRO A 6 -2.74 -2.61 27.76
N GLU A 7 -2.12 -2.59 26.58
CA GLU A 7 -1.28 -3.68 26.09
C GLU A 7 -0.15 -3.99 27.11
N GLY A 8 0.01 -5.27 27.46
CA GLY A 8 1.03 -5.69 28.43
C GLY A 8 2.45 -5.43 27.92
N LYS A 9 3.41 -5.21 28.85
CA LYS A 9 4.83 -4.95 28.53
C LYS A 9 5.46 -5.99 27.61
N ALA A 10 5.06 -7.27 27.75
CA ALA A 10 5.56 -8.36 26.91
C ALA A 10 5.11 -8.22 25.45
N SER A 11 3.85 -7.82 25.23
CA SER A 11 3.28 -7.59 23.91
C SER A 11 3.92 -6.37 23.22
N GLN A 12 4.13 -5.28 23.97
CA GLN A 12 4.82 -4.08 23.47
C GLN A 12 6.28 -4.39 23.09
N ASN A 13 6.97 -5.23 23.85
CA ASN A 13 8.35 -5.64 23.58
C ASN A 13 8.44 -6.48 22.30
N LYS A 14 7.50 -7.40 22.10
CA LYS A 14 7.36 -8.19 20.89
C LYS A 14 7.18 -7.31 19.65
N ARG A 15 6.24 -6.38 19.73
CA ARG A 15 5.95 -5.44 18.63
C ARG A 15 7.17 -4.58 18.30
N ARG A 16 7.85 -4.05 19.30
CA ARG A 16 9.07 -3.23 19.12
C ARG A 16 10.18 -4.02 18.41
N LYS A 17 10.43 -5.26 18.79
CA LYS A 17 11.44 -6.12 18.15
C LYS A 17 11.08 -6.41 16.69
N ARG A 18 9.81 -6.72 16.43
CA ARG A 18 9.30 -6.95 15.07
C ARG A 18 9.46 -5.71 14.19
N GLU A 19 9.05 -4.56 14.67
CA GLU A 19 9.18 -3.28 13.96
C GLU A 19 10.64 -2.91 13.72
N SER A 20 11.52 -3.15 14.70
CA SER A 20 12.96 -2.93 14.54
C SER A 20 13.55 -3.80 13.44
N LEU A 21 13.16 -5.06 13.36
CA LEU A 21 13.57 -5.97 12.28
C LEU A 21 13.10 -5.47 10.91
N LEU A 22 11.83 -5.07 10.80
CA LEU A 22 11.26 -4.53 9.56
C LEU A 22 11.96 -3.24 9.10
N ASN A 23 12.16 -2.30 10.00
CA ASN A 23 12.78 -1.01 9.68
C ASN A 23 14.24 -1.16 9.27
N ASN A 24 15.01 -1.98 9.99
CA ASN A 24 16.43 -2.21 9.66
C ASN A 24 16.60 -3.03 8.38
N ALA A 25 15.71 -4.01 8.16
CA ALA A 25 15.69 -4.74 6.89
C ALA A 25 15.37 -3.82 5.70
N PHE A 26 14.41 -2.90 5.84
CA PHE A 26 14.09 -1.93 4.81
C PHE A 26 15.31 -1.10 4.41
N GLU A 27 16.06 -0.59 5.38
CA GLU A 27 17.29 0.17 5.11
C GLU A 27 18.32 -0.68 4.37
N LEU A 28 18.57 -1.91 4.81
CA LEU A 28 19.52 -2.81 4.17
C LEU A 28 19.09 -3.22 2.76
N PHE A 29 17.83 -3.57 2.57
CA PHE A 29 17.29 -3.96 1.26
C PHE A 29 17.35 -2.81 0.24
N THR A 30 17.13 -1.59 0.68
CA THR A 30 17.18 -0.41 -0.20
C THR A 30 18.60 0.08 -0.47
N GLN A 31 19.55 -0.21 0.43
CA GLN A 31 20.95 0.16 0.25
C GLN A 31 21.73 -0.84 -0.61
N LYS A 32 21.59 -2.13 -0.35
CA LYS A 32 22.40 -3.17 -1.03
C LYS A 32 21.60 -4.30 -1.67
N GLY A 33 20.30 -4.25 -1.65
CA GLY A 33 19.42 -5.25 -2.23
C GLY A 33 19.19 -6.45 -1.32
N ILE A 34 18.12 -7.20 -1.61
CA ILE A 34 17.74 -8.37 -0.82
C ILE A 34 18.73 -9.52 -0.96
N THR A 35 19.28 -9.73 -2.18
CA THR A 35 20.23 -10.81 -2.44
C THR A 35 21.49 -10.68 -1.59
N ASP A 36 22.02 -9.48 -1.46
CA ASP A 36 23.24 -9.19 -0.73
C ASP A 36 23.04 -8.89 0.76
N THR A 37 21.81 -9.00 1.25
CA THR A 37 21.47 -8.83 2.66
C THR A 37 21.28 -10.19 3.32
N THR A 38 21.97 -10.44 4.42
CA THR A 38 21.81 -11.67 5.21
C THR A 38 20.93 -11.44 6.44
N ILE A 39 20.35 -12.52 6.97
CA ILE A 39 19.63 -12.46 8.25
C ILE A 39 20.55 -11.95 9.37
N SER A 40 21.83 -12.35 9.35
CA SER A 40 22.84 -11.87 10.31
C SER A 40 23.03 -10.36 10.24
N ASP A 41 23.06 -9.78 9.03
CA ASP A 41 23.13 -8.32 8.84
C ASP A 41 21.91 -7.62 9.47
N ILE A 42 20.72 -8.17 9.27
CA ILE A 42 19.47 -7.59 9.76
C ILE A 42 19.42 -7.60 11.29
N VAL A 43 19.71 -8.75 11.91
CA VAL A 43 19.63 -8.87 13.38
C VAL A 43 20.73 -8.08 14.08
N GLU A 44 21.92 -8.01 13.51
CA GLU A 44 23.00 -7.18 14.02
C GLU A 44 22.61 -5.71 14.03
N LYS A 45 22.09 -5.21 12.92
CA LYS A 45 21.64 -3.82 12.81
C LYS A 45 20.44 -3.52 13.73
N ALA A 46 19.52 -4.47 13.88
CA ALA A 46 18.37 -4.34 14.77
C ALA A 46 18.69 -4.50 16.27
N GLY A 47 19.88 -4.99 16.59
CA GLY A 47 20.28 -5.24 17.98
C GLY A 47 19.54 -6.38 18.65
N VAL A 48 19.17 -7.42 17.88
CA VAL A 48 18.45 -8.60 18.40
C VAL A 48 19.22 -9.89 18.10
N ALA A 49 18.93 -10.94 18.84
CA ALA A 49 19.51 -12.25 18.59
C ALA A 49 18.93 -12.90 17.33
N LYS A 50 19.73 -13.72 16.62
CA LYS A 50 19.30 -14.42 15.41
C LYS A 50 18.06 -15.30 15.63
N GLY A 51 17.95 -15.95 16.79
CA GLY A 51 16.77 -16.72 17.16
C GLY A 51 15.49 -15.87 17.25
N THR A 52 15.61 -14.60 17.62
CA THR A 52 14.50 -13.67 17.67
C THR A 52 13.92 -13.41 16.28
N PHE A 53 14.75 -13.35 15.24
CA PHE A 53 14.27 -13.21 13.86
C PHE A 53 13.29 -14.35 13.51
N TYR A 54 13.65 -15.58 13.79
CA TYR A 54 12.85 -16.77 13.44
C TYR A 54 11.57 -16.92 14.26
N LEU A 55 11.40 -16.14 15.33
CA LEU A 55 10.12 -16.04 16.04
C LEU A 55 9.06 -15.28 15.22
N TYR A 56 9.49 -14.40 14.31
CA TYR A 56 8.60 -13.51 13.55
C TYR A 56 8.55 -13.82 12.07
N PHE A 57 9.65 -14.27 11.49
CA PHE A 57 9.81 -14.44 10.06
C PHE A 57 10.45 -15.78 9.73
N LYS A 58 9.95 -16.40 8.67
CA LYS A 58 10.46 -17.67 8.18
C LYS A 58 11.87 -17.53 7.58
N ASP A 59 12.07 -16.49 6.77
CA ASP A 59 13.31 -16.14 6.11
C ASP A 59 13.28 -14.64 5.70
N LYS A 60 14.34 -14.18 5.02
CA LYS A 60 14.43 -12.79 4.58
C LYS A 60 13.39 -12.42 3.50
N TYR A 61 12.91 -13.39 2.73
CA TYR A 61 11.89 -13.17 1.70
C TYR A 61 10.50 -13.01 2.33
N ASP A 62 10.20 -13.80 3.35
CA ASP A 62 9.00 -13.63 4.18
C ASP A 62 8.98 -12.24 4.83
N LEU A 63 10.10 -11.81 5.40
CA LEU A 63 10.23 -10.46 5.95
C LEU A 63 10.01 -9.39 4.88
N ARG A 64 10.63 -9.54 3.69
CA ARG A 64 10.41 -8.64 2.55
C ARG A 64 8.93 -8.52 2.19
N ASP A 65 8.25 -9.64 2.07
CA ASP A 65 6.84 -9.66 1.67
C ASP A 65 5.95 -8.94 2.69
N ARG A 66 6.21 -9.16 3.97
CA ARG A 66 5.50 -8.45 5.06
C ARG A 66 5.85 -6.96 5.07
N LEU A 67 7.09 -6.62 4.77
CA LEU A 67 7.55 -5.23 4.69
C LEU A 67 6.88 -4.48 3.51
N VAL A 68 6.81 -5.10 2.34
CA VAL A 68 6.08 -4.55 1.17
C VAL A 68 4.62 -4.28 1.53
N ARG A 69 3.96 -5.23 2.19
CA ARG A 69 2.60 -5.08 2.64
C ARG A 69 2.43 -3.95 3.65
N HIS A 70 3.29 -3.90 4.65
CA HIS A 70 3.23 -2.84 5.66
C HIS A 70 3.38 -1.45 5.04
N LYS A 71 4.33 -1.28 4.11
CA LYS A 71 4.50 -0.02 3.37
C LYS A 71 3.29 0.33 2.50
N ALA A 72 2.70 -0.68 1.84
CA ALA A 72 1.48 -0.49 1.04
C ALA A 72 0.29 -0.06 1.91
N GLU A 73 0.11 -0.69 3.07
CA GLU A 73 -0.95 -0.33 4.02
C GLU A 73 -0.83 1.12 4.48
N LEU A 74 0.36 1.61 4.78
CA LEU A 74 0.58 3.01 5.15
C LEU A 74 0.20 3.98 4.02
N ILE A 75 0.54 3.65 2.78
CA ILE A 75 0.15 4.45 1.61
C ILE A 75 -1.37 4.51 1.49
N LEU A 76 -2.04 3.36 1.65
CA LEU A 76 -3.49 3.27 1.55
C LEU A 76 -4.20 3.99 2.70
N GLU A 77 -3.71 3.87 3.92
CA GLU A 77 -4.25 4.60 5.07
C GLU A 77 -4.15 6.11 4.87
N ASN A 78 -2.99 6.60 4.44
CA ASN A 78 -2.81 8.03 4.14
C ASN A 78 -3.76 8.51 3.04
N ALA A 79 -3.95 7.71 2.00
CA ALA A 79 -4.90 8.02 0.93
C ALA A 79 -6.34 8.04 1.43
N TYR A 80 -6.71 7.10 2.30
CA TYR A 80 -8.04 7.05 2.90
C TYR A 80 -8.32 8.23 3.84
N GLU A 81 -7.34 8.60 4.66
CA GLU A 81 -7.44 9.78 5.52
C GLU A 81 -7.60 11.06 4.71
N ALA A 82 -6.84 11.21 3.63
CA ALA A 82 -6.95 12.34 2.72
C ALA A 82 -8.34 12.41 2.07
N LEU A 83 -8.89 11.25 1.65
CA LEU A 83 -10.24 11.15 1.09
C LEU A 83 -11.30 11.56 2.12
N SER A 84 -11.20 11.04 3.34
CA SER A 84 -12.13 11.34 4.43
C SER A 84 -12.11 12.83 4.78
N GLU A 85 -10.94 13.43 4.83
CA GLU A 85 -10.77 14.86 5.09
C GLU A 85 -11.35 15.71 3.96
N ALA A 86 -11.10 15.33 2.70
CA ALA A 86 -11.64 16.02 1.54
C ALA A 86 -13.19 15.95 1.49
N ALA A 87 -13.75 14.80 1.85
CA ALA A 87 -15.19 14.62 1.97
C ALA A 87 -15.80 15.49 3.08
N ARG A 88 -15.11 15.56 4.23
CA ARG A 88 -15.53 16.37 5.38
C ARG A 88 -15.52 17.87 5.09
N THR A 89 -14.47 18.35 4.39
CA THR A 89 -14.30 19.79 4.09
C THR A 89 -14.95 20.25 2.81
N GLY A 90 -15.39 19.32 1.95
CA GLY A 90 -15.90 19.65 0.62
C GLY A 90 -14.82 20.18 -0.33
N SER A 91 -13.54 19.95 -0.03
CA SER A 91 -12.41 20.46 -0.83
C SER A 91 -12.20 19.74 -2.14
N ALA A 92 -12.84 18.59 -2.35
CA ALA A 92 -12.79 17.82 -3.58
C ALA A 92 -14.19 17.30 -3.94
N ARG A 93 -14.44 17.16 -5.25
CA ARG A 93 -15.66 16.54 -5.75
C ARG A 93 -15.53 15.02 -5.66
N LEU A 94 -16.36 14.40 -4.82
CA LEU A 94 -16.33 12.96 -4.50
C LEU A 94 -17.73 12.33 -4.64
N ASP A 95 -18.49 12.74 -5.66
CA ASP A 95 -19.89 12.34 -5.83
C ASP A 95 -20.04 10.89 -6.29
N THR A 96 -19.07 10.39 -7.04
CA THR A 96 -19.10 9.06 -7.64
C THR A 96 -17.95 8.20 -7.16
N LEU A 97 -18.07 6.87 -7.35
CA LEU A 97 -16.94 5.96 -7.11
C LEU A 97 -15.74 6.30 -8.00
N GLU A 98 -15.99 6.69 -9.26
CA GLU A 98 -14.94 7.15 -10.17
C GLU A 98 -14.15 8.32 -9.57
N ASP A 99 -14.82 9.33 -9.04
CA ASP A 99 -14.18 10.48 -8.39
C ASP A 99 -13.33 10.05 -7.20
N LYS A 100 -13.83 9.12 -6.38
CA LYS A 100 -13.09 8.58 -5.22
C LYS A 100 -11.86 7.82 -5.65
N VAL A 101 -11.96 6.96 -6.66
CA VAL A 101 -10.82 6.17 -7.17
C VAL A 101 -9.76 7.09 -7.78
N VAL A 102 -10.16 8.13 -8.50
CA VAL A 102 -9.22 9.13 -9.04
C VAL A 102 -8.52 9.87 -7.91
N PHE A 103 -9.25 10.29 -6.89
CA PHE A 103 -8.67 10.94 -5.71
C PHE A 103 -7.67 10.03 -4.99
N PHE A 104 -8.02 8.77 -4.78
CA PHE A 104 -7.13 7.75 -4.22
C PHE A 104 -5.87 7.58 -5.05
N SER A 105 -6.03 7.46 -6.35
CA SER A 105 -4.91 7.32 -7.29
C SER A 105 -3.98 8.53 -7.23
N ASP A 106 -4.53 9.73 -7.15
CA ASP A 106 -3.76 10.96 -6.98
C ASP A 106 -2.96 10.96 -5.68
N SER A 107 -3.56 10.58 -4.58
CA SER A 107 -2.88 10.50 -3.29
C SER A 107 -1.75 9.46 -3.31
N ILE A 108 -1.98 8.27 -3.87
CA ILE A 108 -0.96 7.23 -4.01
C ILE A 108 0.20 7.72 -4.89
N LEU A 109 -0.10 8.30 -6.04
CA LEU A 109 0.89 8.85 -6.96
C LEU A 109 1.74 9.92 -6.30
N THR A 110 1.12 10.83 -5.56
CA THR A 110 1.82 11.91 -4.85
C THR A 110 2.77 11.34 -3.79
N GLN A 111 2.30 10.41 -2.96
CA GLN A 111 3.12 9.77 -1.94
C GLN A 111 4.33 9.04 -2.55
N LEU A 112 4.13 8.28 -3.63
CA LEU A 112 5.19 7.56 -4.31
C LEU A 112 6.17 8.49 -5.02
N SER A 113 5.70 9.60 -5.58
CA SER A 113 6.56 10.58 -6.26
C SER A 113 7.47 11.34 -5.30
N GLU A 114 7.07 11.46 -4.04
CA GLU A 114 7.83 12.16 -3.00
C GLU A 114 8.86 11.25 -2.29
N ASP A 115 8.78 9.94 -2.49
CA ASP A 115 9.67 8.96 -1.87
C ASP A 115 10.21 7.96 -2.91
N ARG A 116 11.32 8.33 -3.54
CA ARG A 116 11.96 7.52 -4.61
C ARG A 116 12.43 6.16 -4.10
N VAL A 117 12.90 6.09 -2.85
CA VAL A 117 13.38 4.84 -2.24
C VAL A 117 12.20 3.89 -2.06
N LEU A 118 11.09 4.38 -1.53
CA LEU A 118 9.86 3.59 -1.38
C LEU A 118 9.30 3.15 -2.74
N LEU A 119 9.27 4.07 -3.71
CA LEU A 119 8.80 3.79 -5.06
C LEU A 119 9.58 2.64 -5.71
N LYS A 120 10.92 2.69 -5.66
CA LYS A 120 11.78 1.61 -6.17
C LYS A 120 11.54 0.27 -5.47
N PHE A 121 11.33 0.32 -4.17
CA PHE A 121 11.14 -0.89 -3.37
C PHE A 121 9.78 -1.56 -3.64
N ILE A 122 8.71 -0.77 -3.74
CA ILE A 122 7.34 -1.29 -3.76
C ILE A 122 6.81 -1.57 -5.18
N THR A 123 7.30 -0.89 -6.21
CA THR A 123 6.66 -0.86 -7.55
C THR A 123 6.47 -2.24 -8.16
N LYS A 124 7.46 -3.12 -8.06
CA LYS A 124 7.37 -4.48 -8.63
C LYS A 124 6.36 -5.38 -7.92
N ASN A 125 5.92 -4.98 -6.73
CA ASN A 125 5.07 -5.78 -5.86
C ASN A 125 3.76 -5.07 -5.51
N LEU A 126 3.45 -3.95 -6.17
CA LEU A 126 2.34 -3.09 -5.78
C LEU A 126 0.99 -3.79 -5.90
N SER A 127 0.69 -4.42 -7.04
CA SER A 127 -0.54 -5.19 -7.24
C SER A 127 -0.65 -6.35 -6.27
N TRP A 128 0.45 -7.07 -6.10
CA TRP A 128 0.52 -8.18 -5.17
C TRP A 128 0.21 -7.72 -3.74
N ALA A 129 0.81 -6.61 -3.30
CA ALA A 129 0.61 -6.08 -1.97
C ALA A 129 -0.83 -5.62 -1.71
N PHE A 130 -1.50 -5.08 -2.73
CA PHE A 130 -2.86 -4.54 -2.60
C PHE A 130 -3.96 -5.57 -2.81
N LEU A 131 -3.73 -6.57 -3.66
CA LEU A 131 -4.78 -7.46 -4.14
C LEU A 131 -4.71 -8.88 -3.59
N LYS A 132 -3.55 -9.36 -3.13
CA LYS A 132 -3.47 -10.68 -2.51
C LYS A 132 -4.04 -10.65 -1.10
N ARG A 133 -5.17 -11.30 -0.94
CA ARG A 133 -5.85 -11.54 0.34
C ARG A 133 -5.14 -12.58 1.21
N ASP A 134 -4.22 -13.35 0.63
CA ASP A 134 -3.70 -14.60 1.18
C ASP A 134 -2.34 -14.44 1.81
N VAL A 135 -2.24 -13.56 2.78
CA VAL A 135 -1.19 -13.68 3.76
C VAL A 135 -1.86 -13.89 5.07
N SER A 136 -1.54 -15.03 5.62
CA SER A 136 -1.99 -15.44 6.93
C SER A 136 -2.11 -14.25 7.86
N THR A 137 -3.32 -13.92 8.19
CA THR A 137 -3.72 -13.01 9.26
C THR A 137 -3.26 -13.52 10.62
N LEU A 138 -2.32 -14.48 10.64
CA LEU A 138 -1.88 -15.18 11.83
C LEU A 138 -1.07 -14.32 12.80
N ASP A 139 -0.63 -13.11 12.41
CA ASP A 139 0.24 -12.30 13.23
C ASP A 139 -0.14 -10.83 13.37
N ALA A 140 -1.38 -10.46 13.12
CA ALA A 140 -1.85 -9.12 13.41
C ALA A 140 -2.86 -9.12 14.55
N PRO A 141 -2.41 -9.00 15.82
CA PRO A 141 -3.33 -8.74 16.91
C PRO A 141 -3.99 -7.37 16.85
N ASP A 142 -3.63 -6.55 15.88
CA ASP A 142 -4.17 -5.21 15.64
C ASP A 142 -5.09 -5.16 14.42
N CYS A 143 -5.99 -6.14 14.29
CA CYS A 143 -7.13 -6.03 13.38
C CYS A 143 -8.12 -4.98 13.85
N ARG A 144 -7.68 -3.75 14.03
CA ARG A 144 -8.59 -2.62 14.27
C ARG A 144 -9.19 -2.06 12.99
N ASN A 145 -8.76 -2.55 11.85
CA ASN A 145 -9.24 -2.02 10.60
C ASN A 145 -9.84 -3.14 9.77
N THR A 146 -11.12 -2.99 9.45
CA THR A 146 -11.67 -3.48 8.21
C THR A 146 -10.56 -3.40 7.17
N SER A 147 -10.19 -4.51 6.56
CA SER A 147 -9.12 -4.52 5.57
C SER A 147 -9.44 -3.50 4.48
N PHE A 148 -8.43 -2.94 3.83
CA PHE A 148 -8.63 -2.06 2.69
C PHE A 148 -9.56 -2.70 1.64
N ALA A 149 -9.43 -4.02 1.43
CA ALA A 149 -10.30 -4.77 0.54
C ALA A 149 -11.78 -4.68 0.95
N ASP A 150 -12.09 -4.75 2.24
CA ASP A 150 -13.47 -4.64 2.73
C ASP A 150 -14.04 -3.25 2.54
N ARG A 151 -13.24 -2.19 2.77
CA ARG A 151 -13.65 -0.81 2.52
C ARG A 151 -13.91 -0.57 1.04
N LEU A 152 -13.05 -1.06 0.19
CA LEU A 152 -13.19 -0.99 -1.26
C LEU A 152 -14.44 -1.72 -1.73
N GLN A 153 -14.71 -2.90 -1.21
CA GLN A 153 -15.91 -3.65 -1.52
C GLN A 153 -17.17 -2.90 -1.11
N ALA A 154 -17.16 -2.22 0.04
CA ALA A 154 -18.25 -1.36 0.46
C ALA A 154 -18.50 -0.21 -0.52
N TYR A 155 -17.47 0.48 -0.97
CA TYR A 155 -17.60 1.52 -1.99
C TYR A 155 -18.18 1.01 -3.30
N PHE A 156 -17.75 -0.16 -3.78
CA PHE A 156 -18.31 -0.78 -4.98
C PHE A 156 -19.77 -1.19 -4.81
N SER A 157 -20.12 -1.71 -3.64
CA SER A 157 -21.51 -2.11 -3.33
C SER A 157 -22.45 -0.92 -3.27
N GLU A 158 -22.01 0.21 -2.73
CA GLU A 158 -22.78 1.44 -2.57
C GLU A 158 -22.86 2.28 -3.87
N SER A 159 -21.98 2.02 -4.82
CA SER A 159 -21.93 2.76 -6.07
C SER A 159 -23.20 2.59 -6.90
N ALA A 160 -23.74 3.69 -7.40
CA ALA A 160 -24.86 3.67 -8.35
C ALA A 160 -24.46 3.03 -9.68
N VAL A 161 -23.26 3.32 -10.15
CA VAL A 161 -22.66 2.67 -11.31
C VAL A 161 -22.08 1.33 -10.90
N LYS A 162 -22.41 0.26 -11.61
CA LYS A 162 -21.89 -1.09 -11.37
C LYS A 162 -20.79 -1.44 -12.37
N TYR A 163 -19.82 -2.19 -11.90
CA TYR A 163 -18.64 -2.58 -12.67
C TYR A 163 -18.64 -4.09 -12.91
N ARG A 164 -18.12 -4.53 -14.06
CA ARG A 164 -18.16 -5.94 -14.49
C ARG A 164 -17.31 -6.83 -13.60
N ASN A 165 -16.09 -6.41 -13.30
CA ASN A 165 -15.18 -7.14 -12.43
C ASN A 165 -14.31 -6.16 -11.62
N PRO A 166 -14.73 -5.80 -10.40
CA PRO A 166 -14.01 -4.85 -9.56
C PRO A 166 -12.56 -5.24 -9.28
N GLU A 167 -12.26 -6.53 -9.12
CA GLU A 167 -10.90 -7.01 -8.84
C GLU A 167 -9.96 -6.78 -10.03
N VAL A 168 -10.41 -7.11 -11.23
CA VAL A 168 -9.65 -6.86 -12.47
C VAL A 168 -9.48 -5.37 -12.71
N LEU A 169 -10.51 -4.59 -12.48
CA LEU A 169 -10.46 -3.12 -12.60
C LEU A 169 -9.39 -2.52 -11.68
N LEU A 170 -9.38 -2.91 -10.42
CA LEU A 170 -8.39 -2.43 -9.45
C LEU A 170 -6.97 -2.88 -9.82
N TYR A 171 -6.81 -4.11 -10.26
CA TYR A 171 -5.54 -4.63 -10.75
C TYR A 171 -4.99 -3.76 -11.90
N MET A 172 -5.81 -3.47 -12.89
CA MET A 172 -5.40 -2.63 -14.02
C MET A 172 -5.00 -1.23 -13.60
N ILE A 173 -5.76 -0.61 -12.69
CA ILE A 173 -5.43 0.73 -12.18
C ILE A 173 -4.13 0.72 -11.42
N VAL A 174 -3.92 -0.23 -10.51
CA VAL A 174 -2.70 -0.31 -9.70
C VAL A 174 -1.47 -0.54 -10.56
N GLU A 175 -1.53 -1.46 -11.52
CA GLU A 175 -0.43 -1.70 -12.46
C GLU A 175 -0.14 -0.47 -13.31
N PHE A 176 -1.17 0.17 -13.81
CA PHE A 176 -1.03 1.36 -14.64
C PHE A 176 -0.39 2.52 -13.88
N ILE A 177 -0.90 2.88 -12.71
CA ILE A 177 -0.35 4.00 -11.93
C ILE A 177 1.06 3.69 -11.42
N GLY A 178 1.33 2.45 -11.00
CA GLY A 178 2.65 2.05 -10.49
C GLY A 178 3.71 2.14 -11.57
N SER A 179 3.47 1.59 -12.74
CA SER A 179 4.42 1.59 -13.86
C SER A 179 4.66 2.99 -14.42
N THR A 180 3.61 3.76 -14.64
CA THR A 180 3.72 5.12 -15.16
C THR A 180 4.40 6.06 -14.18
N CYS A 181 4.10 5.92 -12.89
CA CYS A 181 4.76 6.68 -11.82
C CYS A 181 6.26 6.37 -11.77
N TYR A 182 6.62 5.08 -11.82
CA TYR A 182 8.02 4.66 -11.79
C TYR A 182 8.82 5.29 -12.94
N SER A 183 8.34 5.14 -14.17
CA SER A 183 9.03 5.67 -15.35
C SER A 183 9.18 7.19 -15.28
N ALA A 184 8.15 7.91 -14.87
CA ALA A 184 8.17 9.36 -14.79
C ALA A 184 9.07 9.89 -13.67
N VAL A 185 9.05 9.26 -12.50
CA VAL A 185 9.80 9.73 -11.32
C VAL A 185 11.26 9.28 -11.38
N ILE A 186 11.51 8.02 -11.73
CA ILE A 186 12.86 7.45 -11.69
C ILE A 186 13.64 7.77 -12.96
N ASP A 187 13.03 7.59 -14.12
CA ASP A 187 13.69 7.74 -15.42
C ASP A 187 13.40 9.10 -16.08
N GLY A 188 12.41 9.84 -15.59
CA GLY A 188 11.97 11.10 -16.21
C GLY A 188 11.28 10.91 -17.57
N GLU A 189 10.85 9.72 -17.88
CA GLU A 189 10.30 9.34 -19.19
C GLU A 189 8.79 9.00 -19.12
N PRO A 190 8.01 9.35 -20.13
CA PRO A 190 8.37 10.15 -21.32
C PRO A 190 8.50 11.64 -20.99
N MET A 191 8.12 12.05 -19.80
CA MET A 191 8.22 13.42 -19.29
C MET A 191 8.22 13.42 -17.75
N PRO A 192 8.59 14.54 -17.09
CA PRO A 192 8.57 14.64 -15.63
C PRO A 192 7.20 14.35 -15.04
N PHE A 193 7.18 13.78 -13.84
CA PHE A 193 5.97 13.32 -13.16
C PHE A 193 4.87 14.38 -13.03
N ASP A 194 5.23 15.60 -12.66
CA ASP A 194 4.27 16.70 -12.49
C ASP A 194 3.53 17.06 -13.79
N LYS A 195 4.16 16.81 -14.94
CA LYS A 195 3.55 17.04 -16.25
C LYS A 195 2.66 15.88 -16.70
N ILE A 196 3.05 14.64 -16.40
CA ILE A 196 2.28 13.46 -16.82
C ILE A 196 1.15 13.10 -15.86
N LYS A 197 1.21 13.50 -14.59
CA LYS A 197 0.21 13.17 -13.57
C LYS A 197 -1.23 13.47 -14.01
N PRO A 198 -1.56 14.63 -14.57
CA PRO A 198 -2.94 14.89 -15.06
C PRO A 198 -3.40 13.88 -16.10
N GLU A 199 -2.50 13.47 -17.00
CA GLU A 199 -2.80 12.47 -18.02
C GLU A 199 -3.04 11.08 -17.42
N ILE A 200 -2.25 10.71 -16.41
CA ILE A 200 -2.44 9.45 -15.66
C ILE A 200 -3.83 9.42 -15.02
N LEU A 201 -4.24 10.50 -14.37
CA LEU A 201 -5.54 10.59 -13.71
C LEU A 201 -6.71 10.57 -14.72
N THR A 202 -6.55 11.21 -15.86
CA THR A 202 -7.51 11.13 -16.97
C THR A 202 -7.64 9.68 -17.48
N ALA A 203 -6.52 8.98 -17.61
CA ALA A 203 -6.52 7.57 -18.03
C ALA A 203 -7.17 6.65 -16.98
N VAL A 204 -7.00 6.92 -15.69
CA VAL A 204 -7.68 6.17 -14.62
C VAL A 204 -9.20 6.30 -14.77
N ARG A 205 -9.72 7.49 -15.06
CA ARG A 205 -11.15 7.67 -15.37
C ARG A 205 -11.60 6.83 -16.55
N ALA A 206 -10.83 6.81 -17.62
CA ALA A 206 -11.13 6.02 -18.82
C ALA A 206 -11.14 4.52 -18.53
N ILE A 207 -10.19 4.03 -17.71
CA ILE A 207 -10.16 2.64 -17.26
C ILE A 207 -11.43 2.32 -16.48
N MET A 208 -11.84 3.16 -15.54
CA MET A 208 -13.09 3.00 -14.79
C MET A 208 -14.29 2.87 -15.72
N ARG A 209 -14.46 3.80 -16.64
CA ARG A 209 -15.58 3.83 -17.58
C ARG A 209 -15.59 2.60 -18.49
N SER A 210 -14.41 2.11 -18.90
CA SER A 210 -14.32 0.93 -19.74
C SER A 210 -14.88 -0.35 -19.09
N GLN A 211 -14.99 -0.37 -17.79
CA GLN A 211 -15.42 -1.53 -17.00
C GLN A 211 -16.84 -1.39 -16.42
N GLU A 212 -17.54 -0.33 -16.74
CA GLU A 212 -18.92 -0.14 -16.32
C GLU A 212 -19.84 -1.21 -16.94
N LYS A 213 -20.80 -1.68 -16.14
CA LYS A 213 -21.89 -2.49 -16.68
C LYS A 213 -22.85 -1.59 -17.43
N PRO A 214 -23.43 -2.06 -18.56
CA PRO A 214 -24.53 -1.35 -19.22
C PRO A 214 -25.65 -1.11 -18.22
N ALA A 215 -26.30 0.05 -18.33
CA ALA A 215 -27.52 0.32 -17.57
C ALA A 215 -28.59 -0.70 -17.96
N SER A 216 -29.21 -1.37 -16.95
CA SER A 216 -30.30 -2.33 -17.14
C SER A 216 -31.56 -1.65 -17.59
#